data_3e4326f14efb1f8e3977e5ecbc5aad49
#
_entry.id   3e4326f14efb1f8e3977e5ecbc5aad49
#
_cell.length_a   1.000
_cell.length_b   1.000
_cell.length_c   1.000
_cell.angle_alpha   90.00
_cell.angle_beta   90.00
_cell.angle_gamma   90.00
#
_symmetry.space_group_name_H-M   'P 1'
#
loop_
_entity.id
_entity.type
_entity.pdbx_description
1 polymer ?
#
loop_
_entity_poly.entity_id
_entity_poly.type
_entity_poly.pdbx_seq_one_letter_code
_entity_poly.pdbx_strand_id
1 'polypeptide(L)'
;MSYCVNCGVELDPSLKKCPLCNTPVINPNELEGLTYEPPFPTVKGQVDPVKRKDLFLFTIVVLLATSLSCLALNLFVYSRSLWSLFIIGICLVLFVFLLPAFIQNKFPIYVSLLFDGISIGIYLYLITYNTRSSEWFFQLALPITVLLTILAEIFTLLIHTFRFSFLSAALYIFAEIAVFCVALELLIDRFCSRPLYLGWSAIVLTVCSVIVIALIAMLSMQRLRD
;
A
#
# COMPACT_ATOMS: atom_id res chain seq x y z
N MET A 1 -16.20 -51.21 33.18
CA MET A 1 -15.12 -52.15 33.45
C MET A 1 -13.85 -51.63 32.82
N SER A 2 -12.79 -51.49 33.56
CA SER A 2 -11.46 -51.05 33.07
C SER A 2 -10.50 -52.23 33.07
N TYR A 3 -9.62 -52.30 32.04
CA TYR A 3 -8.63 -53.37 31.89
C TYR A 3 -7.23 -52.77 31.81
N CYS A 4 -6.26 -53.48 32.39
CA CYS A 4 -4.88 -53.09 32.30
C CYS A 4 -4.37 -53.25 30.84
N VAL A 5 -3.87 -52.19 30.24
CA VAL A 5 -3.37 -52.17 28.85
C VAL A 5 -2.12 -53.05 28.64
N ASN A 6 -1.43 -53.43 29.72
CA ASN A 6 -0.20 -54.20 29.65
C ASN A 6 -0.43 -55.71 29.94
N CYS A 7 -1.23 -56.07 30.92
CA CYS A 7 -1.44 -57.46 31.31
C CYS A 7 -2.87 -57.98 31.12
N GLY A 8 -3.82 -57.13 30.67
CA GLY A 8 -5.21 -57.48 30.35
C GLY A 8 -6.09 -57.83 31.53
N VAL A 9 -5.62 -57.67 32.78
CA VAL A 9 -6.42 -57.96 33.95
C VAL A 9 -7.51 -56.91 34.16
N GLU A 10 -8.67 -57.32 34.62
CA GLU A 10 -9.75 -56.41 34.99
C GLU A 10 -9.37 -55.64 36.24
N LEU A 11 -9.55 -54.33 36.21
CA LEU A 11 -9.17 -53.39 37.26
C LEU A 11 -10.41 -52.74 37.88
N ASP A 12 -10.38 -52.62 39.20
CA ASP A 12 -11.34 -51.79 39.89
C ASP A 12 -11.16 -50.32 39.50
N PRO A 13 -12.26 -49.54 39.32
CA PRO A 13 -12.18 -48.15 38.92
C PRO A 13 -11.40 -47.25 39.88
N SER A 14 -11.21 -47.65 41.12
CA SER A 14 -10.49 -46.87 42.13
C SER A 14 -8.95 -47.03 42.08
N LEU A 15 -8.43 -47.98 41.30
CA LEU A 15 -7.00 -48.30 41.24
C LEU A 15 -6.27 -47.33 40.35
N LYS A 16 -5.26 -46.68 40.90
CA LYS A 16 -4.32 -45.81 40.12
C LYS A 16 -3.18 -46.54 39.47
N LYS A 17 -2.93 -47.81 39.92
CA LYS A 17 -1.87 -48.68 39.37
C LYS A 17 -2.36 -50.11 39.35
N CYS A 18 -1.95 -50.85 38.32
CA CYS A 18 -2.25 -52.28 38.23
C CYS A 18 -1.48 -53.08 39.32
N PRO A 19 -2.17 -53.89 40.15
CA PRO A 19 -1.53 -54.64 41.22
C PRO A 19 -0.61 -55.75 40.70
N LEU A 20 -0.76 -56.23 39.47
CA LEU A 20 0.04 -57.30 38.88
C LEU A 20 1.30 -56.84 38.13
N CYS A 21 1.20 -55.78 37.38
CA CYS A 21 2.34 -55.31 36.54
C CYS A 21 2.77 -53.88 36.88
N ASN A 22 2.20 -53.25 37.88
CA ASN A 22 2.50 -51.89 38.35
C ASN A 22 2.37 -50.77 37.31
N THR A 23 1.71 -51.05 36.16
CA THR A 23 1.44 -50.07 35.09
C THR A 23 0.45 -49.04 35.60
N PRO A 24 0.67 -47.73 35.42
CA PRO A 24 -0.25 -46.70 35.80
C PRO A 24 -1.55 -46.84 35.01
N VAL A 25 -2.69 -46.76 35.69
CA VAL A 25 -4.04 -46.75 35.08
C VAL A 25 -4.39 -45.32 34.72
N ILE A 26 -4.58 -45.09 33.45
CA ILE A 26 -5.01 -43.79 32.93
C ILE A 26 -6.51 -43.85 32.66
N ASN A 27 -7.31 -43.07 33.41
CA ASN A 27 -8.73 -42.93 33.15
C ASN A 27 -8.93 -41.86 32.06
N PRO A 28 -9.45 -42.21 30.87
CA PRO A 28 -9.66 -41.19 29.81
C PRO A 28 -10.65 -40.10 30.23
N ASN A 29 -11.58 -40.35 31.14
CA ASN A 29 -12.54 -39.36 31.65
C ASN A 29 -11.91 -38.35 32.62
N GLU A 30 -10.78 -38.68 33.23
CA GLU A 30 -10.01 -37.75 34.08
C GLU A 30 -9.05 -36.88 33.27
N LEU A 31 -8.78 -37.23 32.01
CA LEU A 31 -7.95 -36.45 31.08
C LEU A 31 -8.65 -35.20 30.57
N GLU A 32 -10.00 -35.19 30.58
CA GLU A 32 -10.80 -34.00 30.18
C GLU A 32 -10.65 -32.80 31.14
N GLY A 33 -10.18 -33.05 32.37
CA GLY A 33 -9.94 -31.98 33.37
C GLY A 33 -8.49 -31.49 33.44
N LEU A 34 -7.57 -32.20 32.80
CA LEU A 34 -6.16 -31.80 32.69
C LEU A 34 -5.99 -30.95 31.43
N THR A 35 -6.16 -29.64 31.59
CA THR A 35 -5.63 -28.68 30.61
C THR A 35 -4.10 -28.86 30.58
N TYR A 36 -3.62 -29.76 29.73
CA TYR A 36 -2.21 -29.91 29.45
C TYR A 36 -1.78 -28.65 28.70
N GLU A 37 -1.16 -27.70 29.41
CA GLU A 37 -0.43 -26.65 28.74
C GLU A 37 0.77 -27.31 28.05
N PRO A 38 0.78 -27.36 26.71
CA PRO A 38 1.90 -27.93 25.99
C PRO A 38 3.18 -27.15 26.36
N PRO A 39 4.32 -27.82 26.61
CA PRO A 39 5.56 -27.16 27.02
C PRO A 39 6.13 -26.23 25.95
N PHE A 40 5.54 -26.23 24.78
CA PHE A 40 5.88 -25.35 23.69
C PHE A 40 4.62 -24.58 23.26
N PRO A 41 4.72 -23.27 22.92
CA PRO A 41 3.59 -22.50 22.40
C PRO A 41 3.09 -23.15 21.11
N THR A 42 1.84 -23.63 21.12
CA THR A 42 1.16 -24.24 19.97
C THR A 42 0.83 -23.22 18.86
N VAL A 43 0.83 -21.94 19.19
CA VAL A 43 0.63 -20.85 18.25
C VAL A 43 1.98 -20.22 17.94
N LYS A 44 2.40 -20.30 16.66
CA LYS A 44 3.61 -19.61 16.15
C LYS A 44 3.59 -18.16 16.62
N GLY A 45 4.60 -17.81 17.44
CA GLY A 45 4.89 -16.51 17.99
C GLY A 45 3.77 -15.49 17.81
N GLN A 46 2.87 -15.34 18.78
CA GLN A 46 2.01 -14.18 18.86
C GLN A 46 2.90 -12.98 19.15
N VAL A 47 3.48 -12.43 18.08
CA VAL A 47 3.88 -11.04 18.12
C VAL A 47 2.58 -10.27 18.21
N ASP A 48 2.36 -9.58 19.32
CA ASP A 48 1.18 -8.72 19.47
C ASP A 48 1.09 -7.84 18.23
N PRO A 49 -0.05 -7.84 17.52
CA PRO A 49 -0.18 -7.04 16.30
C PRO A 49 0.03 -5.59 16.69
N VAL A 50 1.04 -4.96 16.09
CA VAL A 50 1.35 -3.54 16.33
C VAL A 50 0.06 -2.75 16.12
N LYS A 51 -0.39 -2.07 17.16
CA LYS A 51 -1.61 -1.27 17.09
C LYS A 51 -1.39 -0.15 16.07
N ARG A 52 -2.33 0.05 15.16
CA ARG A 52 -2.23 1.09 14.13
C ARG A 52 -1.97 2.48 14.72
N LYS A 53 -2.47 2.76 15.91
CA LYS A 53 -2.21 4.00 16.64
C LYS A 53 -0.73 4.19 17.00
N ASP A 54 -0.07 3.11 17.39
CA ASP A 54 1.34 3.15 17.77
C ASP A 54 2.21 3.35 16.52
N LEU A 55 1.84 2.70 15.39
CA LEU A 55 2.49 2.91 14.10
C LEU A 55 2.30 4.34 13.60
N PHE A 56 1.10 4.91 13.74
CA PHE A 56 0.82 6.30 13.39
C PHE A 56 1.66 7.28 14.21
N LEU A 57 1.68 7.09 15.53
CA LEU A 57 2.49 7.92 16.43
C LEU A 57 3.98 7.82 16.10
N PHE A 58 4.48 6.59 15.87
CA PHE A 58 5.87 6.37 15.46
C PHE A 58 6.20 7.11 14.16
N THR A 59 5.32 7.02 13.14
CA THR A 59 5.50 7.74 11.86
C THR A 59 5.59 9.24 12.08
N ILE A 60 4.69 9.83 12.87
CA ILE A 60 4.71 11.26 13.18
C ILE A 60 6.03 11.64 13.86
N VAL A 61 6.45 10.88 14.87
CA VAL A 61 7.68 11.16 15.62
C VAL A 61 8.90 11.12 14.70
N VAL A 62 8.99 10.11 13.82
CA VAL A 62 10.10 10.00 12.86
C VAL A 62 10.12 11.17 11.89
N LEU A 63 8.98 11.52 11.27
CA LEU A 63 8.91 12.63 10.32
C LEU A 63 9.21 13.99 10.97
N LEU A 64 8.71 14.21 12.20
CA LEU A 64 9.01 15.42 12.95
C LEU A 64 10.48 15.50 13.36
N ALA A 65 11.05 14.40 13.87
CA ALA A 65 12.45 14.34 14.25
C ALA A 65 13.37 14.63 13.05
N THR A 66 13.07 14.03 11.89
CA THR A 66 13.82 14.28 10.65
C THR A 66 13.70 15.74 10.22
N SER A 67 12.51 16.30 10.22
CA SER A 67 12.26 17.69 9.84
C SER A 67 12.98 18.68 10.76
N LEU A 68 12.90 18.47 12.07
CA LEU A 68 13.56 19.31 13.08
C LEU A 68 15.10 19.21 13.00
N SER A 69 15.63 18.01 12.82
CA SER A 69 17.06 17.80 12.67
C SER A 69 17.62 18.50 11.43
N CYS A 70 16.94 18.38 10.29
CA CYS A 70 17.34 19.05 9.06
C CYS A 70 17.21 20.57 9.16
N LEU A 71 16.17 21.07 9.83
CA LEU A 71 16.00 22.49 10.09
C LEU A 71 17.11 23.03 10.98
N ALA A 72 17.44 22.33 12.07
CA ALA A 72 18.52 22.71 12.97
C ALA A 72 19.88 22.74 12.24
N LEU A 73 20.20 21.71 11.45
CA LEU A 73 21.41 21.68 10.63
C LEU A 73 21.46 22.83 9.62
N ASN A 74 20.34 23.18 9.02
CA ASN A 74 20.29 24.29 8.08
C ASN A 74 20.49 25.64 8.77
N LEU A 75 19.92 25.84 9.96
CA LEU A 75 20.07 27.10 10.70
C LEU A 75 21.47 27.29 11.30
N PHE A 76 22.04 26.23 11.88
CA PHE A 76 23.30 26.34 12.64
C PHE A 76 24.55 26.07 11.80
N VAL A 77 24.47 25.22 10.75
CA VAL A 77 25.66 24.79 9.99
C VAL A 77 25.64 25.30 8.56
N TYR A 78 24.51 25.24 7.87
CA TYR A 78 24.41 25.53 6.44
C TYR A 78 23.40 26.65 6.15
N SER A 79 23.62 27.84 6.66
CA SER A 79 22.68 28.97 6.56
C SER A 79 22.60 29.65 5.17
N ARG A 80 23.40 29.22 4.18
CA ARG A 80 23.45 29.86 2.85
C ARG A 80 22.26 29.54 1.94
N SER A 81 21.59 28.42 2.14
CA SER A 81 20.45 27.99 1.33
C SER A 81 19.42 27.28 2.20
N LEU A 82 18.13 27.42 1.88
CA LEU A 82 17.04 26.81 2.62
C LEU A 82 16.77 25.37 2.13
N TRP A 83 17.82 24.53 2.08
CA TRP A 83 17.68 23.14 1.62
C TRP A 83 16.78 22.28 2.51
N SER A 84 16.69 22.63 3.80
CA SER A 84 15.81 21.94 4.74
C SER A 84 14.33 21.99 4.33
N LEU A 85 13.89 23.03 3.62
CA LEU A 85 12.53 23.14 3.12
C LEU A 85 12.15 21.97 2.18
N PHE A 86 13.12 21.46 1.41
CA PHE A 86 12.85 20.30 0.54
C PHE A 86 12.56 19.04 1.36
N ILE A 87 13.33 18.82 2.43
CA ILE A 87 13.14 17.65 3.29
C ILE A 87 11.85 17.77 4.09
N ILE A 88 11.56 18.94 4.63
CA ILE A 88 10.31 19.22 5.34
C ILE A 88 9.11 19.01 4.39
N GLY A 89 9.21 19.50 3.17
CA GLY A 89 8.18 19.30 2.14
C GLY A 89 7.95 17.83 1.80
N ILE A 90 9.01 17.04 1.60
CA ILE A 90 8.91 15.59 1.37
C ILE A 90 8.27 14.90 2.59
N CYS A 91 8.69 15.23 3.81
CA CYS A 91 8.09 14.67 5.03
C CYS A 91 6.58 14.97 5.11
N LEU A 92 6.16 16.16 4.70
CA LEU A 92 4.76 16.55 4.67
C LEU A 92 3.97 15.76 3.61
N VAL A 93 4.51 15.62 2.39
CA VAL A 93 3.90 14.80 1.32
C VAL A 93 3.78 13.34 1.78
N LEU A 94 4.83 12.77 2.36
CA LEU A 94 4.81 11.40 2.89
C LEU A 94 3.77 11.24 4.00
N PHE A 95 3.63 12.24 4.86
CA PHE A 95 2.61 12.22 5.91
C PHE A 95 1.19 12.18 5.32
N VAL A 96 0.90 13.05 4.34
CA VAL A 96 -0.42 13.07 3.66
C VAL A 96 -0.68 11.73 2.98
N PHE A 97 0.29 11.19 2.26
CA PHE A 97 0.18 9.91 1.56
C PHE A 97 -0.09 8.72 2.49
N LEU A 98 0.46 8.75 3.71
CA LEU A 98 0.26 7.68 4.69
C LEU A 98 -1.04 7.83 5.50
N LEU A 99 -1.69 9.01 5.51
CA LEU A 99 -2.92 9.27 6.26
C LEU A 99 -4.03 8.23 6.02
N PRO A 100 -4.34 7.82 4.77
CA PRO A 100 -5.41 6.85 4.51
C PRO A 100 -5.15 5.48 5.15
N ALA A 101 -3.89 5.07 5.27
CA ALA A 101 -3.52 3.81 5.90
C ALA A 101 -3.85 3.78 7.41
N PHE A 102 -3.89 4.94 8.05
CA PHE A 102 -4.14 5.09 9.48
C PHE A 102 -5.59 5.39 9.81
N ILE A 103 -6.29 6.12 8.92
CA ILE A 103 -7.71 6.48 9.11
C ILE A 103 -8.58 5.34 8.61
N GLN A 104 -9.18 4.60 9.55
CA GLN A 104 -10.05 3.46 9.24
C GLN A 104 -11.29 3.87 8.43
N ASN A 105 -11.45 3.27 7.25
CA ASN A 105 -12.71 3.04 6.48
C ASN A 105 -13.70 4.21 6.29
N LYS A 106 -13.40 5.42 6.72
CA LYS A 106 -14.32 6.56 6.58
C LYS A 106 -13.88 7.59 5.53
N PHE A 107 -12.63 7.50 5.09
CA PHE A 107 -12.12 8.43 4.08
C PHE A 107 -12.31 7.82 2.69
N PRO A 108 -13.12 8.44 1.82
CA PRO A 108 -13.24 7.98 0.46
C PRO A 108 -11.88 8.13 -0.26
N ILE A 109 -11.47 7.09 -0.98
CA ILE A 109 -10.17 7.02 -1.66
C ILE A 109 -9.96 8.22 -2.61
N TYR A 110 -11.03 8.72 -3.24
CA TYR A 110 -11.00 9.91 -4.10
C TYR A 110 -10.48 11.15 -3.37
N VAL A 111 -10.99 11.39 -2.15
CA VAL A 111 -10.55 12.54 -1.35
C VAL A 111 -9.07 12.40 -0.99
N SER A 112 -8.61 11.18 -0.71
CA SER A 112 -7.19 10.92 -0.45
C SER A 112 -6.31 11.27 -1.65
N LEU A 113 -6.65 10.76 -2.83
CA LEU A 113 -5.91 11.01 -4.07
C LEU A 113 -5.85 12.51 -4.41
N LEU A 114 -6.95 13.23 -4.17
CA LEU A 114 -6.99 14.67 -4.37
C LEU A 114 -6.05 15.41 -3.41
N PHE A 115 -6.03 15.02 -2.12
CA PHE A 115 -5.09 15.59 -1.15
C PHE A 115 -3.64 15.27 -1.49
N ASP A 116 -3.36 14.06 -1.99
CA ASP A 116 -2.04 13.66 -2.45
C ASP A 116 -1.57 14.54 -3.62
N GLY A 117 -2.43 14.75 -4.62
CA GLY A 117 -2.15 15.63 -5.75
C GLY A 117 -1.90 17.08 -5.31
N ILE A 118 -2.72 17.62 -4.41
CA ILE A 118 -2.55 18.96 -3.86
C ILE A 118 -1.22 19.07 -3.08
N SER A 119 -0.91 18.08 -2.24
CA SER A 119 0.33 18.11 -1.44
C SER A 119 1.59 18.06 -2.31
N ILE A 120 1.57 17.25 -3.37
CA ILE A 120 2.64 17.21 -4.38
C ILE A 120 2.76 18.56 -5.09
N GLY A 121 1.64 19.16 -5.49
CA GLY A 121 1.62 20.48 -6.12
C GLY A 121 2.22 21.57 -5.24
N ILE A 122 1.85 21.60 -3.96
CA ILE A 122 2.43 22.52 -2.96
C ILE A 122 3.93 22.28 -2.80
N TYR A 123 4.34 21.03 -2.73
CA TYR A 123 5.75 20.68 -2.62
C TYR A 123 6.57 21.14 -3.82
N LEU A 124 6.08 20.91 -5.04
CA LEU A 124 6.73 21.38 -6.26
C LEU A 124 6.79 22.91 -6.33
N TYR A 125 5.74 23.59 -5.84
CA TYR A 125 5.76 25.05 -5.72
C TYR A 125 6.83 25.54 -4.73
N LEU A 126 7.01 24.88 -3.59
CA LEU A 126 8.07 25.20 -2.63
C LEU A 126 9.47 25.08 -3.25
N ILE A 127 9.68 24.17 -4.19
CA ILE A 127 10.94 24.04 -4.93
C ILE A 127 11.21 25.31 -5.75
N THR A 128 10.18 25.95 -6.32
CA THR A 128 10.37 27.15 -7.13
C THR A 128 10.94 28.32 -6.32
N TYR A 129 10.64 28.37 -5.04
CA TYR A 129 11.14 29.42 -4.15
C TYR A 129 12.68 29.46 -4.10
N ASN A 130 13.33 28.30 -4.19
CA ASN A 130 14.78 28.20 -4.19
C ASN A 130 15.42 28.35 -5.61
N THR A 131 14.69 28.00 -6.66
CA THR A 131 15.18 28.03 -8.05
C THR A 131 15.02 29.40 -8.72
N ARG A 132 14.37 30.37 -8.06
CA ARG A 132 14.11 31.74 -8.56
C ARG A 132 13.34 31.84 -9.87
N SER A 133 12.88 30.74 -10.44
CA SER A 133 12.03 30.73 -11.63
C SER A 133 10.77 29.90 -11.35
N SER A 134 9.61 30.48 -11.56
CA SER A 134 8.32 29.81 -11.39
C SER A 134 7.71 29.32 -12.71
N GLU A 135 8.32 29.65 -13.85
CA GLU A 135 7.78 29.32 -15.17
C GLU A 135 7.64 27.83 -15.40
N TRP A 136 8.66 27.05 -15.03
CA TRP A 136 8.63 25.59 -15.17
C TRP A 136 7.53 24.94 -14.33
N PHE A 137 7.20 25.55 -13.20
CA PHE A 137 6.11 25.04 -12.35
C PHE A 137 4.75 25.19 -13.03
N PHE A 138 4.40 26.41 -13.47
CA PHE A 138 3.11 26.67 -14.06
C PHE A 138 2.94 26.04 -15.45
N GLN A 139 4.01 25.96 -16.23
CA GLN A 139 3.95 25.47 -17.60
C GLN A 139 4.11 23.95 -17.71
N LEU A 140 4.82 23.31 -16.78
CA LEU A 140 5.14 21.89 -16.85
C LEU A 140 4.69 21.12 -15.62
N ALA A 141 5.18 21.46 -14.41
CA ALA A 141 4.98 20.66 -13.22
C ALA A 141 3.50 20.62 -12.78
N LEU A 142 2.84 21.75 -12.72
CA LEU A 142 1.44 21.86 -12.32
C LEU A 142 0.50 21.10 -13.29
N PRO A 143 0.57 21.29 -14.63
CA PRO A 143 -0.25 20.52 -15.56
C PRO A 143 -0.02 19.00 -15.46
N ILE A 144 1.22 18.56 -15.25
CA ILE A 144 1.54 17.13 -15.08
C ILE A 144 0.92 16.59 -13.79
N THR A 145 1.06 17.29 -12.67
CA THR A 145 0.47 16.83 -11.40
C THR A 145 -1.04 16.77 -11.46
N VAL A 146 -1.69 17.77 -12.06
CA VAL A 146 -3.15 17.78 -12.25
C VAL A 146 -3.57 16.62 -13.16
N LEU A 147 -2.88 16.41 -14.27
CA LEU A 147 -3.16 15.29 -15.17
C LEU A 147 -3.05 13.94 -14.46
N LEU A 148 -1.98 13.70 -13.71
CA LEU A 148 -1.79 12.45 -12.95
C LEU A 148 -2.88 12.25 -11.91
N THR A 149 -3.26 13.32 -11.19
CA THR A 149 -4.34 13.25 -10.20
C THR A 149 -5.67 12.89 -10.87
N ILE A 150 -6.00 13.52 -11.99
CA ILE A 150 -7.23 13.24 -12.75
C ILE A 150 -7.23 11.79 -13.25
N LEU A 151 -6.14 11.30 -13.81
CA LEU A 151 -6.04 9.91 -14.28
C LEU A 151 -6.21 8.93 -13.11
N ALA A 152 -5.56 9.16 -11.97
CA ALA A 152 -5.72 8.32 -10.79
C ALA A 152 -7.18 8.30 -10.27
N GLU A 153 -7.87 9.45 -10.31
CA GLU A 153 -9.29 9.55 -9.97
C GLU A 153 -10.16 8.76 -10.94
N ILE A 154 -9.93 8.90 -12.25
CA ILE A 154 -10.66 8.16 -13.29
C ILE A 154 -10.44 6.67 -13.12
N PHE A 155 -9.20 6.21 -12.93
CA PHE A 155 -8.87 4.81 -12.68
C PHE A 155 -9.62 4.25 -11.49
N THR A 156 -9.62 4.98 -10.38
CA THR A 156 -10.31 4.58 -9.16
C THR A 156 -11.82 4.50 -9.38
N LEU A 157 -12.40 5.47 -10.09
CA LEU A 157 -13.80 5.49 -10.44
C LEU A 157 -14.19 4.30 -11.33
N LEU A 158 -13.37 3.97 -12.32
CA LEU A 158 -13.62 2.85 -13.23
C LEU A 158 -13.59 1.51 -12.49
N ILE A 159 -12.61 1.31 -11.59
CA ILE A 159 -12.52 0.09 -10.78
C ILE A 159 -13.71 -0.06 -9.82
N HIS A 160 -14.20 1.04 -9.24
CA HIS A 160 -15.33 1.00 -8.33
C HIS A 160 -16.68 0.83 -9.04
N THR A 161 -16.81 1.36 -10.26
CA THR A 161 -18.06 1.34 -11.01
C THR A 161 -18.28 0.01 -11.74
N PHE A 162 -17.22 -0.58 -12.27
CA PHE A 162 -17.29 -1.82 -13.04
C PHE A 162 -16.83 -3.02 -12.21
N ARG A 163 -17.33 -4.23 -12.54
CA ARG A 163 -16.87 -5.47 -11.90
C ARG A 163 -15.36 -5.61 -12.08
N PHE A 164 -14.64 -5.68 -10.96
CA PHE A 164 -13.21 -5.83 -10.96
C PHE A 164 -12.81 -7.16 -11.61
N SER A 165 -12.08 -7.08 -12.70
CA SER A 165 -11.38 -8.20 -13.32
C SER A 165 -9.94 -7.76 -13.59
N PHE A 166 -8.99 -8.68 -13.45
CA PHE A 166 -7.60 -8.39 -13.75
C PHE A 166 -7.39 -7.87 -15.17
N LEU A 167 -8.15 -8.42 -16.15
CA LEU A 167 -8.11 -7.95 -17.53
C LEU A 167 -8.67 -6.54 -17.70
N SER A 168 -9.77 -6.19 -17.00
CA SER A 168 -10.33 -4.84 -17.07
C SER A 168 -9.40 -3.80 -16.44
N ALA A 169 -8.76 -4.14 -15.31
CA ALA A 169 -7.76 -3.27 -14.71
C ALA A 169 -6.55 -3.02 -15.63
N ALA A 170 -6.04 -4.07 -16.26
CA ALA A 170 -4.98 -3.96 -17.25
C ALA A 170 -5.36 -3.06 -18.43
N LEU A 171 -6.60 -3.22 -18.95
CA LEU A 171 -7.11 -2.39 -20.03
C LEU A 171 -7.11 -0.90 -19.66
N TYR A 172 -7.60 -0.56 -18.47
CA TYR A 172 -7.64 0.84 -18.00
C TYR A 172 -6.22 1.41 -17.83
N ILE A 173 -5.31 0.64 -17.24
CA ILE A 173 -3.90 1.05 -17.07
C ILE A 173 -3.25 1.37 -18.42
N PHE A 174 -3.38 0.49 -19.43
CA PHE A 174 -2.77 0.75 -20.74
C PHE A 174 -3.40 1.93 -21.47
N ALA A 175 -4.71 2.13 -21.32
CA ALA A 175 -5.39 3.30 -21.87
C ALA A 175 -4.90 4.60 -21.21
N GLU A 176 -4.75 4.62 -19.90
CA GLU A 176 -4.25 5.80 -19.17
C GLU A 176 -2.78 6.10 -19.45
N ILE A 177 -1.93 5.07 -19.57
CA ILE A 177 -0.52 5.24 -19.98
C ILE A 177 -0.46 5.91 -21.35
N ALA A 178 -1.28 5.48 -22.31
CA ALA A 178 -1.31 6.08 -23.64
C ALA A 178 -1.69 7.57 -23.58
N VAL A 179 -2.76 7.91 -22.86
CA VAL A 179 -3.21 9.29 -22.68
C VAL A 179 -2.14 10.13 -21.98
N PHE A 180 -1.54 9.59 -20.92
CA PHE A 180 -0.50 10.28 -20.16
C PHE A 180 0.74 10.57 -21.01
N CYS A 181 1.23 9.60 -21.76
CA CYS A 181 2.43 9.79 -22.59
C CYS A 181 2.22 10.83 -23.70
N VAL A 182 1.05 10.83 -24.35
CA VAL A 182 0.72 11.85 -25.37
C VAL A 182 0.64 13.23 -24.74
N ALA A 183 -0.08 13.36 -23.63
CA ALA A 183 -0.21 14.65 -22.95
C ALA A 183 1.12 15.16 -22.41
N LEU A 184 1.96 14.27 -21.90
CA LEU A 184 3.31 14.59 -21.40
C LEU A 184 4.20 15.14 -22.53
N GLU A 185 4.23 14.49 -23.72
CA GLU A 185 4.99 14.97 -24.85
C GLU A 185 4.54 16.36 -25.31
N LEU A 186 3.23 16.57 -25.43
CA LEU A 186 2.68 17.87 -25.80
C LEU A 186 3.00 18.98 -24.78
N LEU A 187 3.00 18.68 -23.48
CA LEU A 187 3.38 19.62 -22.43
C LEU A 187 4.87 19.97 -22.50
N ILE A 188 5.73 18.99 -22.74
CA ILE A 188 7.18 19.20 -22.89
C ILE A 188 7.48 20.02 -24.13
N ASP A 189 6.86 19.70 -25.27
CA ASP A 189 7.08 20.47 -26.52
C ASP A 189 6.62 21.90 -26.38
N ARG A 190 5.48 22.13 -25.73
CA ARG A 190 4.99 23.47 -25.41
C ARG A 190 5.96 24.24 -24.50
N PHE A 191 6.49 23.59 -23.47
CA PHE A 191 7.45 24.20 -22.54
C PHE A 191 8.77 24.54 -23.24
N CYS A 192 9.25 23.65 -24.13
CA CYS A 192 10.47 23.85 -24.90
C CYS A 192 10.26 24.76 -26.13
N SER A 193 9.08 25.32 -26.34
CA SER A 193 8.74 26.10 -27.53
C SER A 193 9.03 25.39 -28.86
N ARG A 194 8.86 24.06 -28.87
CA ARG A 194 9.03 23.21 -30.05
C ARG A 194 7.70 23.10 -30.81
N PRO A 195 7.74 22.81 -32.12
CA PRO A 195 6.52 22.48 -32.84
C PRO A 195 5.88 21.23 -32.23
N LEU A 196 4.57 21.27 -32.03
CA LEU A 196 3.80 20.14 -31.47
C LEU A 196 3.87 18.96 -32.45
N TYR A 197 4.64 17.97 -32.12
CA TYR A 197 4.86 16.77 -32.94
C TYR A 197 4.82 15.53 -32.04
N LEU A 198 4.03 14.53 -32.45
CA LEU A 198 3.99 13.24 -31.76
C LEU A 198 5.15 12.37 -32.26
N GLY A 199 6.22 12.31 -31.48
CA GLY A 199 7.39 11.48 -31.78
C GLY A 199 7.35 10.14 -31.03
N TRP A 200 7.93 10.11 -29.84
CA TRP A 200 7.99 8.90 -29.02
C TRP A 200 6.64 8.47 -28.47
N SER A 201 5.73 9.41 -28.17
CA SER A 201 4.40 9.06 -27.65
C SER A 201 3.53 8.38 -28.72
N ALA A 202 3.75 8.64 -30.02
CA ALA A 202 3.06 7.92 -31.09
C ALA A 202 3.37 6.43 -31.06
N ILE A 203 4.62 6.05 -30.76
CA ILE A 203 5.02 4.64 -30.64
C ILE A 203 4.33 4.01 -29.42
N VAL A 204 4.33 4.68 -28.28
CA VAL A 204 3.66 4.20 -27.07
C VAL A 204 2.15 4.07 -27.34
N LEU A 205 1.52 5.06 -27.96
CA LEU A 205 0.11 5.06 -28.30
C LEU A 205 -0.26 3.87 -29.19
N THR A 206 0.54 3.58 -30.22
CA THR A 206 0.28 2.43 -31.11
C THR A 206 0.40 1.09 -30.37
N VAL A 207 1.44 0.91 -29.57
CA VAL A 207 1.62 -0.32 -28.77
C VAL A 207 0.47 -0.49 -27.77
N CYS A 208 0.15 0.55 -26.99
CA CYS A 208 -0.95 0.50 -26.05
C CYS A 208 -2.30 0.24 -26.74
N SER A 209 -2.54 0.84 -27.91
CA SER A 209 -3.78 0.61 -28.68
C SER A 209 -3.93 -0.85 -29.10
N VAL A 210 -2.87 -1.51 -29.56
CA VAL A 210 -2.88 -2.93 -29.92
C VAL A 210 -3.21 -3.78 -28.69
N ILE A 211 -2.57 -3.49 -27.54
CA ILE A 211 -2.82 -4.22 -26.30
C ILE A 211 -4.27 -4.02 -25.84
N VAL A 212 -4.79 -2.79 -25.87
CA VAL A 212 -6.18 -2.47 -25.47
C VAL A 212 -7.17 -3.22 -26.37
N ILE A 213 -6.97 -3.26 -27.70
CA ILE A 213 -7.82 -4.01 -28.63
C ILE A 213 -7.79 -5.51 -28.30
N ALA A 214 -6.61 -6.07 -28.04
CA ALA A 214 -6.48 -7.48 -27.67
C ALA A 214 -7.22 -7.80 -26.34
N LEU A 215 -7.08 -6.92 -25.33
CA LEU A 215 -7.77 -7.08 -24.05
C LEU A 215 -9.30 -6.97 -24.18
N ILE A 216 -9.80 -6.05 -25.02
CA ILE A 216 -11.23 -5.94 -25.31
C ILE A 216 -11.74 -7.23 -25.98
N ALA A 217 -11.00 -7.77 -26.96
CA ALA A 217 -11.37 -9.04 -27.60
C ALA A 217 -11.42 -10.20 -26.59
N MET A 218 -10.44 -10.29 -25.67
CA MET A 218 -10.44 -11.30 -24.61
C MET A 218 -11.63 -11.15 -23.66
N LEU A 219 -11.95 -9.93 -23.24
CA LEU A 219 -13.08 -9.65 -22.36
C LEU A 219 -14.42 -9.97 -23.03
N SER A 220 -14.56 -9.69 -24.33
CA SER A 220 -15.76 -10.04 -25.09
C SER A 220 -15.95 -11.55 -25.23
N MET A 221 -14.84 -12.29 -25.43
CA MET A 221 -14.89 -13.76 -25.47
C MET A 221 -15.25 -14.38 -24.13
N GLN A 222 -14.77 -13.82 -23.02
CA GLN A 222 -15.18 -14.28 -21.69
C GLN A 222 -16.67 -14.08 -21.43
N ARG A 223 -17.22 -12.92 -21.80
CA ARG A 223 -18.67 -12.65 -21.66
C ARG A 223 -19.58 -13.54 -22.49
N LEU A 224 -19.07 -14.07 -23.60
CA LEU A 224 -19.83 -15.03 -24.45
C LEU A 224 -19.79 -16.46 -23.91
N ARG A 225 -18.90 -16.74 -22.99
CA ARG A 225 -18.64 -18.06 -22.40
C ARG A 225 -19.34 -18.26 -21.04
N ASP A 226 -19.67 -17.16 -20.34
CA ASP A 226 -20.47 -17.11 -19.11
C ASP A 226 -21.97 -16.97 -19.47
#